data_5d43311083d8d13b2a85ade8bbdbe8df
#
_entry.id   5d43311083d8d13b2a85ade8bbdbe8df
#
_cell.length_a   1.000
_cell.length_b   1.000
_cell.length_c   1.000
_cell.angle_alpha   90.00
_cell.angle_beta   90.00
_cell.angle_gamma   90.00
#
_symmetry.space_group_name_H-M   'P 1'
#
loop_
_entity.id
_entity.type
_entity.pdbx_description
1 polymer ?
#
loop_
_entity_poly.entity_id
_entity_poly.type
_entity_poly.pdbx_seq_one_letter_code
_entity_poly.pdbx_strand_id
1 'polypeptide(L)'
;MAELHIRTLKCVKKHDPTGKDEASLRIDGNTISGPHSLGTGDATTLNTFWPFTGSVRVTLIEEDGGQDDDLGTVTITEAQAGAGILTGFFNAMTHADYHMDYDVHRS
;
A
#
# COMPACT_ATOMS: atom_id res chain seq x y z
N MET A 1 2.19 21.44 -3.87
CA MET A 1 1.24 20.31 -3.69
C MET A 1 1.47 19.24 -4.75
N ALA A 2 1.22 18.03 -4.41
CA ALA A 2 1.39 16.91 -5.32
C ALA A 2 0.18 15.97 -5.21
N GLU A 3 0.07 15.05 -6.16
CA GLU A 3 -0.94 14.00 -6.13
C GLU A 3 -0.25 12.64 -6.23
N LEU A 4 -0.55 11.78 -5.27
CA LEU A 4 -0.14 10.39 -5.27
C LEU A 4 -1.13 9.59 -6.11
N HIS A 5 -0.62 8.77 -7.03
CA HIS A 5 -1.41 7.82 -7.78
C HIS A 5 -0.95 6.41 -7.43
N ILE A 6 -1.73 5.71 -6.65
CA ILE A 6 -1.46 4.32 -6.31
C ILE A 6 -2.07 3.46 -7.40
N ARG A 7 -1.21 2.69 -8.09
CA ARG A 7 -1.61 1.94 -9.28
C ARG A 7 -2.02 0.52 -8.95
N THR A 8 -1.13 -0.24 -8.32
CA THR A 8 -1.35 -1.66 -8.07
C THR A 8 -0.80 -2.05 -6.72
N LEU A 9 -1.37 -3.10 -6.14
CA LEU A 9 -0.86 -3.76 -4.96
C LEU A 9 -0.68 -5.24 -5.27
N LYS A 10 0.52 -5.77 -5.05
CA LYS A 10 0.84 -7.17 -5.29
C LYS A 10 1.25 -7.85 -4.00
N CYS A 11 0.64 -8.99 -3.73
CA CYS A 11 1.05 -9.87 -2.64
C CYS A 11 2.15 -10.80 -3.14
N VAL A 12 3.39 -10.54 -2.75
CA VAL A 12 4.51 -11.42 -3.06
C VAL A 12 4.51 -12.61 -2.12
N LYS A 13 4.21 -12.35 -0.84
CA LYS A 13 4.08 -13.39 0.17
C LYS A 13 3.02 -12.96 1.19
N LYS A 14 1.98 -13.77 1.34
CA LYS A 14 0.89 -13.45 2.27
C LYS A 14 1.32 -13.62 3.72
N HIS A 15 0.70 -12.84 4.60
CA HIS A 15 0.93 -12.88 6.04
C HIS A 15 0.22 -14.05 6.72
N ASP A 16 -1.04 -14.27 6.35
CA ASP A 16 -1.89 -15.29 7.00
C ASP A 16 -1.47 -16.70 6.55
N PRO A 17 -1.15 -17.62 7.49
CA PRO A 17 -0.79 -18.98 7.13
C PRO A 17 -1.94 -19.78 6.53
N THR A 18 -3.18 -19.41 6.82
CA THR A 18 -4.37 -20.09 6.31
C THR A 18 -5.28 -19.09 5.60
N GLY A 19 -5.66 -19.40 4.35
CA GLY A 19 -6.50 -18.51 3.56
C GLY A 19 -5.73 -17.33 2.97
N LYS A 20 -6.47 -16.34 2.51
CA LYS A 20 -5.91 -15.11 1.93
C LYS A 20 -5.86 -14.00 2.97
N ASP A 21 -4.94 -13.06 2.75
CA ASP A 21 -4.90 -11.84 3.55
C ASP A 21 -6.05 -10.92 3.16
N GLU A 22 -6.52 -10.13 4.12
CA GLU A 22 -7.45 -9.03 3.89
C GLU A 22 -6.68 -7.73 4.05
N ALA A 23 -6.17 -7.20 2.94
CA ALA A 23 -5.21 -6.11 2.91
C ALA A 23 -5.86 -4.77 2.63
N SER A 24 -5.62 -3.79 3.51
CA SER A 24 -6.12 -2.42 3.37
C SER A 24 -4.96 -1.44 3.38
N LEU A 25 -5.05 -0.40 2.56
CA LEU A 25 -4.13 0.73 2.59
C LEU A 25 -4.74 1.86 3.41
N ARG A 26 -3.95 2.45 4.31
CA ARG A 26 -4.37 3.54 5.18
C ARG A 26 -3.45 4.73 5.06
N ILE A 27 -4.03 5.92 5.14
CA ILE A 27 -3.31 7.19 5.30
C ILE A 27 -3.93 7.90 6.50
N ASP A 28 -3.08 8.32 7.45
CA ASP A 28 -3.53 8.99 8.69
C ASP A 28 -4.60 8.18 9.45
N GLY A 29 -4.45 6.85 9.45
CA GLY A 29 -5.38 5.96 10.14
C GLY A 29 -6.68 5.68 9.40
N ASN A 30 -6.90 6.29 8.24
CA ASN A 30 -8.12 6.09 7.46
C ASN A 30 -7.87 5.14 6.30
N THR A 31 -8.76 4.19 6.11
CA THR A 31 -8.70 3.28 4.97
C THR A 31 -8.99 4.05 3.68
N ILE A 32 -8.03 4.06 2.77
CA ILE A 32 -8.19 4.69 1.46
C ILE A 32 -8.49 3.67 0.37
N SER A 33 -8.17 2.39 0.60
CA SER A 33 -8.43 1.31 -0.36
C SER A 33 -8.47 -0.01 0.40
N GLY A 34 -9.43 -0.85 0.06
CA GLY A 34 -9.58 -2.18 0.65
C GLY A 34 -10.72 -2.29 1.65
N PRO A 35 -10.82 -3.45 2.34
CA PRO A 35 -9.86 -4.55 2.27
C PRO A 35 -9.92 -5.33 0.95
N HIS A 36 -8.75 -5.80 0.51
CA HIS A 36 -8.60 -6.63 -0.68
C HIS A 36 -8.18 -8.03 -0.26
N SER A 37 -8.85 -9.05 -0.77
CA SER A 37 -8.51 -10.45 -0.47
C SER A 37 -7.39 -10.89 -1.40
N LEU A 38 -6.18 -11.07 -0.86
CA LEU A 38 -4.99 -11.37 -1.65
C LEU A 38 -4.22 -12.55 -1.07
N GLY A 39 -3.94 -13.53 -1.92
CA GLY A 39 -3.03 -14.62 -1.62
C GLY A 39 -1.68 -14.41 -2.29
N THR A 40 -0.72 -15.26 -1.97
CA THR A 40 0.62 -15.19 -2.57
C THR A 40 0.53 -15.25 -4.09
N GLY A 41 1.12 -14.27 -4.76
CA GLY A 41 1.10 -14.14 -6.21
C GLY A 41 -0.04 -13.30 -6.76
N ASP A 42 -1.05 -12.97 -5.95
CA ASP A 42 -2.18 -12.16 -6.39
C ASP A 42 -1.80 -10.67 -6.46
N ALA A 43 -2.39 -9.98 -7.43
CA ALA A 43 -2.26 -8.54 -7.57
C ALA A 43 -3.62 -7.93 -7.84
N THR A 44 -3.80 -6.68 -7.44
CA THR A 44 -5.03 -5.95 -7.72
C THR A 44 -4.70 -4.54 -8.21
N THR A 45 -5.49 -4.06 -9.17
CA THR A 45 -5.40 -2.68 -9.66
C THR A 45 -6.20 -1.79 -8.71
N LEU A 46 -5.56 -0.75 -8.20
CA LEU A 46 -6.19 0.16 -7.25
C LEU A 46 -6.65 1.45 -7.91
N ASN A 47 -5.77 2.07 -8.69
CA ASN A 47 -6.04 3.32 -9.39
C ASN A 47 -6.62 4.39 -8.45
N THR A 48 -5.96 4.57 -7.32
CA THR A 48 -6.40 5.46 -6.23
C THR A 48 -5.53 6.70 -6.19
N PHE A 49 -6.16 7.88 -6.05
CA PHE A 49 -5.48 9.16 -6.04
C PHE A 49 -5.59 9.81 -4.67
N TRP A 50 -4.50 10.46 -4.22
CA TRP A 50 -4.48 11.15 -2.93
C TRP A 50 -3.63 12.41 -3.02
N PRO A 51 -4.22 13.59 -2.80
CA PRO A 51 -3.45 14.85 -2.80
C PRO A 51 -2.68 15.00 -1.49
N PHE A 52 -1.48 15.56 -1.57
CA PHE A 52 -0.67 15.79 -0.37
C PHE A 52 0.33 16.92 -0.57
N THR A 53 0.84 17.44 0.54
CA THR A 53 1.88 18.44 0.58
C THR A 53 3.03 17.94 1.45
N GLY A 54 4.26 18.07 0.96
CA GLY A 54 5.45 17.60 1.67
C GLY A 54 5.64 16.11 1.54
N SER A 55 5.06 15.35 2.46
CA SER A 55 5.15 13.89 2.45
C SER A 55 3.84 13.27 2.89
N VAL A 56 3.67 12.00 2.52
CA VAL A 56 2.54 11.18 2.94
C VAL A 56 3.05 9.78 3.29
N ARG A 57 2.44 9.17 4.31
CA ARG A 57 2.78 7.82 4.76
C ARG A 57 1.61 6.90 4.47
N VAL A 58 1.88 5.87 3.67
CA VAL A 58 0.89 4.85 3.31
C VAL A 58 1.23 3.59 4.09
N THR A 59 0.29 3.10 4.88
CA THR A 59 0.47 1.91 5.72
C THR A 59 -0.41 0.80 5.19
N LEU A 60 0.15 -0.41 5.09
CA LEU A 60 -0.60 -1.60 4.73
C LEU A 60 -0.98 -2.35 6.00
N ILE A 61 -2.28 -2.61 6.15
CA ILE A 61 -2.83 -3.31 7.31
C ILE A 61 -3.48 -4.60 6.82
N GLU A 62 -3.15 -5.72 7.45
CA GLU A 62 -3.87 -6.97 7.29
C GLU A 62 -4.97 -7.02 8.35
N GLU A 63 -6.22 -7.01 7.90
CA GLU A 63 -7.38 -7.00 8.78
C GLU A 63 -7.81 -8.45 9.03
N ASP A 64 -7.73 -8.87 10.29
CA ASP A 64 -8.01 -10.26 10.67
C ASP A 64 -8.99 -10.26 11.84
N GLY A 65 -10.28 -10.23 11.51
CA GLY A 65 -11.41 -10.55 12.38
C GLY A 65 -11.46 -9.99 13.80
N GLY A 66 -10.63 -9.06 14.16
CA GLY A 66 -10.55 -8.51 15.53
C GLY A 66 -9.15 -8.08 15.89
N GLN A 67 -8.19 -8.41 15.06
CA GLN A 67 -6.82 -7.97 15.25
C GLN A 67 -6.22 -7.55 13.92
N ASP A 68 -5.76 -6.30 13.85
CA ASP A 68 -5.12 -5.75 12.66
C ASP A 68 -3.61 -5.85 12.80
N ASP A 69 -2.94 -6.31 11.74
CA ASP A 69 -1.49 -6.41 11.70
C ASP A 69 -0.92 -5.35 10.75
N ASP A 70 0.05 -4.58 11.23
CA ASP A 70 0.76 -3.58 10.45
C ASP A 70 1.86 -4.27 9.63
N LEU A 71 1.69 -4.29 8.31
CA LEU A 71 2.64 -4.94 7.40
C LEU A 71 3.71 -3.99 6.89
N GLY A 72 3.67 -2.73 7.27
CA GLY A 72 4.70 -1.76 6.91
C GLY A 72 4.14 -0.44 6.43
N THR A 73 5.04 0.53 6.27
CA THR A 73 4.70 1.88 5.82
C THR A 73 5.69 2.32 4.74
N VAL A 74 5.15 2.92 3.68
CA VAL A 74 5.93 3.56 2.62
C VAL A 74 5.75 5.07 2.76
N THR A 75 6.87 5.78 2.88
CA THR A 75 6.86 7.25 2.92
C THR A 75 7.11 7.79 1.52
N ILE A 76 6.22 8.65 1.05
CA ILE A 76 6.23 9.22 -0.30
C ILE A 76 6.35 10.73 -0.17
N THR A 77 7.22 11.35 -0.98
CA THR A 77 7.48 12.79 -0.91
C THR A 77 7.18 13.49 -2.22
N GLU A 78 6.98 14.81 -2.16
CA GLU A 78 6.79 15.63 -3.37
C GLU A 78 8.00 15.59 -4.29
N ALA A 79 9.21 15.33 -3.75
CA ALA A 79 10.43 15.22 -4.54
C ALA A 79 10.37 14.05 -5.54
N GLN A 80 9.49 13.09 -5.35
CA GLN A 80 9.29 11.97 -6.26
C GLN A 80 8.44 12.31 -7.48
N ALA A 81 7.88 13.52 -7.52
CA ALA A 81 7.07 13.95 -8.67
C ALA A 81 7.90 13.92 -9.96
N GLY A 82 7.34 13.32 -11.00
CA GLY A 82 8.00 13.20 -12.30
C GLY A 82 9.02 12.06 -12.41
N ALA A 83 9.22 11.28 -11.35
CA ALA A 83 10.17 10.17 -11.37
C ALA A 83 9.68 8.94 -12.15
N GLY A 84 8.43 8.95 -12.61
CA GLY A 84 7.81 7.79 -13.24
C GLY A 84 7.22 6.83 -12.21
N ILE A 85 7.01 5.58 -12.63
CA ILE A 85 6.43 4.57 -11.75
C ILE A 85 7.50 4.08 -10.78
N LEU A 86 7.19 4.14 -9.49
CA LEU A 86 8.03 3.70 -8.39
C LEU A 86 7.38 2.51 -7.70
N THR A 87 8.18 1.74 -6.95
CA THR A 87 7.69 0.61 -6.18
C THR A 87 8.01 0.82 -4.71
N GLY A 88 6.97 0.75 -3.88
CA GLY A 88 7.12 0.73 -2.43
C GLY A 88 6.98 -0.69 -1.92
N PHE A 89 7.64 -0.97 -0.79
CA PHE A 89 7.66 -2.32 -0.21
C PHE A 89 7.05 -2.29 1.18
N PHE A 90 6.14 -3.25 1.44
CA PHE A 90 5.59 -3.48 2.77
C PHE A 90 6.14 -4.82 3.25
N ASN A 91 7.15 -4.77 4.09
CA ASN A 91 7.85 -5.97 4.56
C ASN A 91 8.29 -5.85 6.03
N ALA A 92 7.53 -5.11 6.83
CA ALA A 92 7.83 -4.95 8.26
C ALA A 92 7.69 -6.26 9.04
N MET A 93 6.84 -7.16 8.56
CA MET A 93 6.66 -8.49 9.15
C MET A 93 7.48 -9.51 8.37
N THR A 94 8.17 -10.43 9.07
CA THR A 94 9.06 -11.41 8.45
C THR A 94 8.35 -12.40 7.53
N HIS A 95 7.05 -12.56 7.70
CA HIS A 95 6.27 -13.54 6.94
C HIS A 95 5.37 -12.91 5.88
N ALA A 96 5.54 -11.62 5.60
CA ALA A 96 4.72 -10.93 4.63
C ALA A 96 5.58 -10.02 3.76
N ASP A 97 5.25 -9.98 2.47
CA ASP A 97 5.91 -9.10 1.52
C ASP A 97 4.90 -8.66 0.46
N TYR A 98 4.70 -7.34 0.39
CA TYR A 98 3.81 -6.72 -0.60
C TYR A 98 4.56 -5.63 -1.33
N HIS A 99 4.23 -5.46 -2.61
CA HIS A 99 4.76 -4.39 -3.45
C HIS A 99 3.61 -3.49 -3.92
N MET A 100 3.84 -2.19 -3.84
CA MET A 100 2.89 -1.18 -4.30
C MET A 100 3.54 -0.35 -5.40
N ASP A 101 2.98 -0.38 -6.60
CA ASP A 101 3.42 0.50 -7.68
C ASP A 101 2.64 1.81 -7.61
N TYR A 102 3.36 2.91 -7.70
CA TYR A 102 2.78 4.24 -7.61
C TYR A 102 3.60 5.26 -8.40
N ASP A 103 3.02 6.39 -8.65
CA ASP A 103 3.74 7.56 -9.15
C ASP A 103 3.21 8.82 -8.48
N VAL A 104 3.97 9.89 -8.62
CA VAL A 104 3.64 11.19 -8.01
C VAL A 104 3.64 12.25 -9.10
N HIS A 105 2.62 13.07 -9.09
CA HIS A 105 2.46 14.17 -10.04
C HIS A 105 2.38 15.49 -9.28
N ARG A 106 3.01 16.53 -9.82
CA ARG A 106 2.79 17.88 -9.30
C ARG A 106 1.45 18.41 -9.77
N SER A 107 0.81 19.12 -8.88
CA SER A 107 -0.48 19.73 -9.18
C SER A 107 -0.43 21.25 -8.98
#